data_3d6c423cf2542560f1fac89218bbdac7
#
_entry.id   3d6c423cf2542560f1fac89218bbdac7
#
_cell.length_a   1.000
_cell.length_b   1.000
_cell.length_c   1.000
_cell.angle_alpha   90.00
_cell.angle_beta   90.00
_cell.angle_gamma   90.00
#
_symmetry.space_group_name_H-M   'P 1'
#
loop_
_entity.id
_entity.type
_entity.pdbx_description
1 polymer ?
#
loop_
_entity_poly.entity_id
_entity_poly.type
_entity_poly.pdbx_seq_one_letter_code
_entity_poly.pdbx_strand_id
1 'polypeptide(L)'
;MVTPEELRNVPLFADLDAADLEWLSRVVADISLSPGEYAVHDGDPPALFALLEGQIEAVKVVDGSDCVIGKRQPGDLLGEISITLGTPHPAGFRAVADARVIRLEPHDYHALAAIVPEVATHVGRLAAERIGGPKGLQALASSPTPYRAIVLGHRWDAACADLRRFLDRNQVRFRWFQPDVPAEAEQWWGALPAEGDYPAFRIVNGKTVIRPQLRRIAELLEIATEPTAAGYDTVVVGAGPAGLAAAVYGASEGLSTLVVEREAPGGQAGTSSRIENYLGFPSGVSGDDLSKRALQQARRLGAEILVTRCITRIDAGEAHQVHLDGGDVVQAKTIILACGVSWRQLEIEGFDRLVGKGIFYGAARSEASNTHGLDIQVIGAGNSAGQAAMFFSTHARSVTILYRGESLEKSMSNYLIEQLAKRKNIHTRFHTEVTAAHGAGSLEAIDVHNSKTGETTRLESGGLFIFIGADAETSWLPEDVKLDPRGYVLTGAEAGAAECWPLDRDPYLLETSVPGILAAGDVRFSPVKRVAAAVGEGSMAIAFVHQYLRNADARSAGA
;
A
#
# COMPACT_ATOMS: atom_id res chain seq x y z
N MET A 1 -36.92 4.62 12.53
CA MET A 1 -37.15 3.20 12.16
C MET A 1 -38.18 3.19 11.04
N VAL A 2 -37.89 2.43 10.00
CA VAL A 2 -38.77 2.32 8.84
C VAL A 2 -40.08 1.63 9.19
N THR A 3 -41.18 2.09 8.59
CA THR A 3 -42.51 1.51 8.81
C THR A 3 -42.90 0.54 7.69
N PRO A 4 -43.83 -0.41 7.92
CA PRO A 4 -44.34 -1.29 6.87
C PRO A 4 -44.94 -0.53 5.66
N GLU A 5 -45.53 0.66 5.91
CA GLU A 5 -46.10 1.51 4.85
C GLU A 5 -44.99 2.14 3.97
N GLU A 6 -43.88 2.59 4.59
CA GLU A 6 -42.71 3.09 3.83
C GLU A 6 -42.05 1.97 2.99
N LEU A 7 -41.95 0.75 3.53
CA LEU A 7 -41.44 -0.38 2.79
C LEU A 7 -42.31 -0.72 1.59
N ARG A 8 -43.61 -0.63 1.70
CA ARG A 8 -44.56 -0.90 0.59
C ARG A 8 -44.37 0.06 -0.57
N ASN A 9 -43.82 1.25 -0.35
CA ASN A 9 -43.51 2.21 -1.42
C ASN A 9 -42.27 1.79 -2.25
N VAL A 10 -41.49 0.83 -1.80
CA VAL A 10 -40.39 0.24 -2.58
C VAL A 10 -40.97 -0.82 -3.53
N PRO A 11 -40.82 -0.70 -4.85
CA PRO A 11 -41.44 -1.61 -5.83
C PRO A 11 -41.16 -3.10 -5.55
N LEU A 12 -39.99 -3.44 -5.01
CA LEU A 12 -39.63 -4.81 -4.65
C LEU A 12 -40.53 -5.40 -3.55
N PHE A 13 -41.02 -4.58 -2.64
CA PHE A 13 -41.77 -5.00 -1.46
C PHE A 13 -43.27 -4.67 -1.53
N ALA A 14 -43.72 -4.09 -2.65
CA ALA A 14 -45.12 -3.60 -2.79
C ALA A 14 -46.14 -4.72 -2.64
N ASP A 15 -45.83 -5.92 -3.13
CA ASP A 15 -46.73 -7.07 -3.16
C ASP A 15 -46.57 -8.01 -1.95
N LEU A 16 -45.69 -7.66 -0.99
CA LEU A 16 -45.54 -8.42 0.25
C LEU A 16 -46.79 -8.31 1.15
N ASP A 17 -47.11 -9.38 1.83
CA ASP A 17 -48.19 -9.36 2.78
C ASP A 17 -47.85 -8.53 4.05
N ALA A 18 -48.84 -8.27 4.90
CA ALA A 18 -48.66 -7.44 6.07
C ALA A 18 -47.69 -8.05 7.11
N ALA A 19 -47.62 -9.39 7.20
CA ALA A 19 -46.77 -10.07 8.16
C ALA A 19 -45.30 -10.01 7.70
N ASP A 20 -45.03 -10.21 6.39
CA ASP A 20 -43.71 -10.09 5.79
C ASP A 20 -43.17 -8.66 5.87
N LEU A 21 -44.02 -7.64 5.61
CA LEU A 21 -43.62 -6.25 5.76
C LEU A 21 -43.31 -5.88 7.23
N GLU A 22 -44.09 -6.39 8.17
CA GLU A 22 -43.85 -6.16 9.60
C GLU A 22 -42.53 -6.85 10.04
N TRP A 23 -42.26 -8.08 9.57
CA TRP A 23 -41.01 -8.75 9.82
C TRP A 23 -39.85 -7.97 9.20
N LEU A 24 -39.96 -7.57 7.93
CA LEU A 24 -38.92 -6.83 7.21
C LEU A 24 -38.59 -5.51 7.92
N SER A 25 -39.60 -4.77 8.41
CA SER A 25 -39.39 -3.51 9.12
C SER A 25 -38.59 -3.64 10.42
N ARG A 26 -38.50 -4.85 10.99
CA ARG A 26 -37.76 -5.15 12.22
C ARG A 26 -36.32 -5.57 11.96
N VAL A 27 -36.05 -6.20 10.80
CA VAL A 27 -34.73 -6.76 10.49
C VAL A 27 -33.86 -5.81 9.68
N VAL A 28 -34.44 -4.90 8.89
CA VAL A 28 -33.64 -3.96 8.10
C VAL A 28 -33.04 -2.84 8.98
N ALA A 29 -31.82 -2.45 8.66
CA ALA A 29 -31.25 -1.23 9.21
C ALA A 29 -31.76 -0.01 8.42
N ASP A 30 -32.18 1.02 9.14
CA ASP A 30 -32.65 2.31 8.61
C ASP A 30 -31.53 3.34 8.76
N ILE A 31 -30.96 3.79 7.65
CA ILE A 31 -29.74 4.59 7.61
C ILE A 31 -30.01 5.93 6.96
N SER A 32 -29.74 7.02 7.68
CA SER A 32 -29.72 8.37 7.14
C SER A 32 -28.31 8.76 6.74
N LEU A 33 -28.15 9.38 5.58
CA LEU A 33 -26.89 9.78 5.00
C LEU A 33 -26.91 11.27 4.67
N SER A 34 -25.87 11.98 5.07
CA SER A 34 -25.61 13.36 4.65
C SER A 34 -24.95 13.41 3.27
N PRO A 35 -24.97 14.56 2.56
CA PRO A 35 -24.29 14.69 1.28
C PRO A 35 -22.81 14.32 1.37
N GLY A 36 -22.36 13.45 0.46
CA GLY A 36 -21.00 12.91 0.42
C GLY A 36 -20.77 11.63 1.21
N GLU A 37 -21.68 11.24 2.12
CA GLU A 37 -21.60 9.98 2.85
C GLU A 37 -21.92 8.78 1.96
N TYR A 38 -21.31 7.64 2.28
CA TYR A 38 -21.49 6.39 1.56
C TYR A 38 -22.38 5.42 2.33
N ALA A 39 -23.40 4.86 1.67
CA ALA A 39 -24.13 3.70 2.17
C ALA A 39 -23.25 2.46 2.23
N VAL A 40 -22.35 2.32 1.25
CA VAL A 40 -21.38 1.22 1.13
C VAL A 40 -20.24 1.65 0.19
N HIS A 41 -19.03 1.17 0.45
CA HIS A 41 -17.86 1.41 -0.41
C HIS A 41 -17.62 0.27 -1.41
N ASP A 42 -16.88 0.56 -2.47
CA ASP A 42 -16.34 -0.46 -3.39
C ASP A 42 -15.49 -1.47 -2.60
N GLY A 43 -15.78 -2.75 -2.76
CA GLY A 43 -15.11 -3.85 -2.05
C GLY A 43 -15.69 -4.23 -0.70
N ASP A 44 -16.71 -3.53 -0.19
CA ASP A 44 -17.40 -3.91 1.05
C ASP A 44 -18.20 -5.22 0.88
N PRO A 45 -18.48 -5.95 1.98
CA PRO A 45 -19.28 -7.17 1.97
C PRO A 45 -20.66 -6.98 1.33
N PRO A 46 -21.24 -8.03 0.71
CA PRO A 46 -22.54 -7.94 0.05
C PRO A 46 -23.65 -7.56 1.04
N ALA A 47 -24.55 -6.67 0.60
CA ALA A 47 -25.81 -6.35 1.23
C ALA A 47 -26.75 -5.80 0.15
N LEU A 48 -28.07 -5.86 0.40
CA LEU A 48 -29.07 -5.22 -0.46
C LEU A 48 -29.54 -3.94 0.21
N PHE A 49 -29.64 -2.86 -0.57
CA PHE A 49 -30.20 -1.61 -0.08
C PHE A 49 -31.40 -1.19 -0.93
N ALA A 50 -32.33 -0.47 -0.32
CA ALA A 50 -33.36 0.25 -1.07
C ALA A 50 -33.34 1.73 -0.65
N LEU A 51 -33.38 2.61 -1.62
CA LEU A 51 -33.42 4.06 -1.39
C LEU A 51 -34.85 4.48 -1.09
N LEU A 52 -35.08 5.05 0.09
CA LEU A 52 -36.38 5.57 0.51
C LEU A 52 -36.56 7.05 0.17
N GLU A 53 -35.51 7.85 0.42
CA GLU A 53 -35.54 9.30 0.22
C GLU A 53 -34.18 9.78 -0.31
N GLY A 54 -34.20 10.93 -1.03
CA GLY A 54 -32.98 11.58 -1.52
C GLY A 54 -32.48 11.06 -2.85
N GLN A 55 -31.18 11.21 -3.10
CA GLN A 55 -30.51 10.78 -4.33
C GLN A 55 -29.14 10.19 -4.01
N ILE A 56 -28.84 9.04 -4.63
CA ILE A 56 -27.55 8.34 -4.50
C ILE A 56 -26.92 8.18 -5.87
N GLU A 57 -25.61 8.32 -5.94
CA GLU A 57 -24.81 7.97 -7.11
C GLU A 57 -23.98 6.71 -6.86
N ALA A 58 -23.91 5.85 -7.85
CA ALA A 58 -22.98 4.72 -7.86
C ALA A 58 -21.62 5.22 -8.34
N VAL A 59 -20.60 5.05 -7.50
CA VAL A 59 -19.25 5.57 -7.72
C VAL A 59 -18.27 4.41 -7.77
N LYS A 60 -17.50 4.35 -8.84
CA LYS A 60 -16.36 3.43 -8.96
C LYS A 60 -15.08 4.21 -8.93
N VAL A 61 -14.15 3.80 -8.07
CA VAL A 61 -12.81 4.38 -8.07
C VAL A 61 -12.03 3.80 -9.26
N VAL A 62 -11.66 4.69 -10.19
CA VAL A 62 -10.86 4.35 -11.35
C VAL A 62 -9.63 5.23 -11.35
N ASP A 63 -8.45 4.62 -11.27
CA ASP A 63 -7.16 5.33 -11.22
C ASP A 63 -7.07 6.41 -10.12
N GLY A 64 -7.64 6.10 -8.94
CA GLY A 64 -7.66 7.03 -7.81
C GLY A 64 -8.67 8.17 -7.92
N SER A 65 -9.49 8.20 -8.98
CA SER A 65 -10.54 9.20 -9.18
C SER A 65 -11.93 8.57 -9.12
N ASP A 66 -12.87 9.29 -8.54
CA ASP A 66 -14.26 8.89 -8.48
C ASP A 66 -14.93 9.03 -9.84
N CYS A 67 -15.38 7.91 -10.40
CA CYS A 67 -16.19 7.87 -11.62
C CYS A 67 -17.64 7.53 -11.26
N VAL A 68 -18.56 8.45 -11.52
CA VAL A 68 -20.00 8.20 -11.36
C VAL A 68 -20.49 7.32 -12.50
N ILE A 69 -20.92 6.10 -12.16
CA ILE A 69 -21.38 5.09 -13.12
C ILE A 69 -22.90 4.96 -13.20
N GLY A 70 -23.61 5.65 -12.32
CA GLY A 70 -25.07 5.68 -12.34
C GLY A 70 -25.66 6.50 -11.19
N LYS A 71 -26.94 6.87 -11.32
CA LYS A 71 -27.70 7.56 -10.28
C LYS A 71 -28.88 6.71 -9.87
N ARG A 72 -29.33 6.86 -8.62
CA ARG A 72 -30.45 6.15 -8.00
C ARG A 72 -31.42 7.14 -7.41
N GLN A 73 -32.69 6.80 -7.51
CA GLN A 73 -33.82 7.59 -7.00
C GLN A 73 -34.64 6.77 -5.99
N PRO A 74 -35.51 7.39 -5.19
CA PRO A 74 -36.37 6.67 -4.26
C PRO A 74 -37.13 5.53 -4.94
N GLY A 75 -37.14 4.36 -4.29
CA GLY A 75 -37.64 3.10 -4.84
C GLY A 75 -36.60 2.24 -5.54
N ASP A 76 -35.43 2.79 -5.90
CA ASP A 76 -34.34 2.00 -6.52
C ASP A 76 -33.64 1.11 -5.51
N LEU A 77 -33.17 -0.05 -6.02
CA LEU A 77 -32.32 -0.97 -5.29
C LEU A 77 -30.84 -0.69 -5.59
N LEU A 78 -29.98 -0.99 -4.58
CA LEU A 78 -28.53 -0.94 -4.67
C LEU A 78 -27.96 -2.22 -4.06
N GLY A 79 -26.85 -2.71 -4.59
CA GLY A 79 -26.21 -3.94 -4.11
C GLY A 79 -26.81 -5.23 -4.66
N GLU A 80 -27.71 -5.17 -5.61
CA GLU A 80 -28.37 -6.31 -6.27
C GLU A 80 -27.36 -7.25 -6.95
N ILE A 81 -26.27 -6.70 -7.50
CA ILE A 81 -25.19 -7.50 -8.11
C ILE A 81 -24.46 -8.30 -7.03
N SER A 82 -24.07 -7.62 -5.96
CA SER A 82 -23.31 -8.20 -4.85
C SER A 82 -24.09 -9.28 -4.13
N ILE A 83 -25.36 -9.03 -3.85
CA ILE A 83 -26.21 -9.99 -3.14
C ILE A 83 -26.52 -11.22 -4.03
N THR A 84 -26.72 -11.03 -5.33
CA THR A 84 -27.01 -12.11 -6.28
C THR A 84 -25.78 -13.00 -6.52
N LEU A 85 -24.59 -12.41 -6.63
CA LEU A 85 -23.36 -13.15 -6.92
C LEU A 85 -22.60 -13.59 -5.67
N GLY A 86 -23.00 -13.14 -4.49
CA GLY A 86 -22.27 -13.38 -3.24
C GLY A 86 -20.87 -12.76 -3.23
N THR A 87 -20.67 -11.65 -3.98
CA THR A 87 -19.38 -10.98 -4.14
C THR A 87 -19.38 -9.62 -3.43
N PRO A 88 -18.20 -9.07 -3.07
CA PRO A 88 -18.09 -7.70 -2.60
C PRO A 88 -18.74 -6.70 -3.57
N HIS A 89 -19.13 -5.53 -3.07
CA HIS A 89 -19.71 -4.48 -3.89
C HIS A 89 -18.75 -4.02 -4.98
N PRO A 90 -19.17 -4.02 -6.27
CA PRO A 90 -18.30 -3.62 -7.39
C PRO A 90 -18.21 -2.10 -7.55
N ALA A 91 -18.93 -1.32 -6.75
CA ALA A 91 -18.93 0.13 -6.72
C ALA A 91 -19.45 0.62 -5.35
N GLY A 92 -19.04 1.79 -4.92
CA GLY A 92 -19.60 2.47 -3.76
C GLY A 92 -20.91 3.21 -4.10
N PHE A 93 -21.72 3.50 -3.08
CA PHE A 93 -22.98 4.25 -3.22
C PHE A 93 -22.94 5.48 -2.32
N ARG A 94 -22.82 6.67 -2.92
CA ARG A 94 -22.63 7.96 -2.24
C ARG A 94 -23.87 8.83 -2.33
N ALA A 95 -24.29 9.42 -1.22
CA ALA A 95 -25.37 10.37 -1.18
C ALA A 95 -24.99 11.71 -1.86
N VAL A 96 -25.85 12.20 -2.76
CA VAL A 96 -25.68 13.50 -3.43
C VAL A 96 -26.37 14.62 -2.65
N ALA A 97 -27.45 14.29 -1.96
CA ALA A 97 -28.21 15.12 -1.03
C ALA A 97 -28.52 14.28 0.20
N ASP A 98 -29.16 14.87 1.23
CA ASP A 98 -29.67 14.08 2.34
C ASP A 98 -30.48 12.91 1.80
N ALA A 99 -30.12 11.70 2.22
CA ALA A 99 -30.72 10.48 1.72
C ALA A 99 -31.04 9.52 2.87
N ARG A 100 -32.03 8.65 2.65
CA ARG A 100 -32.40 7.62 3.60
C ARG A 100 -32.51 6.30 2.89
N VAL A 101 -31.77 5.30 3.36
CA VAL A 101 -31.74 3.95 2.79
C VAL A 101 -32.04 2.92 3.85
N ILE A 102 -32.66 1.82 3.44
CA ILE A 102 -32.69 0.61 4.24
C ILE A 102 -31.59 -0.34 3.77
N ARG A 103 -31.02 -1.08 4.70
CA ARG A 103 -30.04 -2.13 4.45
C ARG A 103 -30.58 -3.47 4.92
N LEU A 104 -30.55 -4.46 4.03
CA LEU A 104 -30.94 -5.85 4.26
C LEU A 104 -29.70 -6.72 4.15
N GLU A 105 -29.39 -7.43 5.22
CA GLU A 105 -28.23 -8.36 5.27
C GLU A 105 -28.49 -9.60 4.41
N PRO A 106 -27.42 -10.28 3.94
CA PRO A 106 -27.57 -11.44 3.05
C PRO A 106 -28.46 -12.54 3.60
N HIS A 107 -28.37 -12.84 4.90
CA HIS A 107 -29.18 -13.91 5.51
C HIS A 107 -30.67 -13.56 5.52
N ASP A 108 -31.03 -12.30 5.79
CA ASP A 108 -32.41 -11.83 5.78
C ASP A 108 -32.97 -11.75 4.36
N TYR A 109 -32.15 -11.32 3.40
CA TYR A 109 -32.51 -11.36 1.98
C TYR A 109 -32.81 -12.79 1.52
N HIS A 110 -31.95 -13.76 1.85
CA HIS A 110 -32.19 -15.15 1.48
C HIS A 110 -33.40 -15.75 2.19
N ALA A 111 -33.67 -15.36 3.43
CA ALA A 111 -34.87 -15.77 4.16
C ALA A 111 -36.13 -15.23 3.47
N LEU A 112 -36.15 -13.94 3.11
CA LEU A 112 -37.25 -13.32 2.36
C LEU A 112 -37.44 -13.96 0.98
N ALA A 113 -36.36 -14.18 0.24
CA ALA A 113 -36.39 -14.81 -1.09
C ALA A 113 -36.85 -16.28 -1.06
N ALA A 114 -36.66 -16.97 0.04
CA ALA A 114 -37.17 -18.34 0.23
C ALA A 114 -38.68 -18.37 0.49
N ILE A 115 -39.23 -17.34 1.14
CA ILE A 115 -40.67 -17.19 1.40
C ILE A 115 -41.38 -16.60 0.17
N VAL A 116 -40.76 -15.60 -0.46
CA VAL A 116 -41.31 -14.89 -1.63
C VAL A 116 -40.32 -14.98 -2.80
N PRO A 117 -40.38 -16.04 -3.64
CA PRO A 117 -39.44 -16.27 -4.74
C PRO A 117 -39.37 -15.16 -5.80
N GLU A 118 -40.44 -14.38 -5.91
CA GLU A 118 -40.54 -13.21 -6.82
C GLU A 118 -39.48 -12.15 -6.48
N VAL A 119 -39.12 -12.01 -5.21
CA VAL A 119 -38.05 -11.11 -4.74
C VAL A 119 -36.70 -11.51 -5.36
N ALA A 120 -36.33 -12.79 -5.30
CA ALA A 120 -35.10 -13.29 -5.91
C ALA A 120 -35.09 -13.11 -7.42
N THR A 121 -36.24 -13.38 -8.07
CA THR A 121 -36.41 -13.23 -9.52
C THR A 121 -36.22 -11.77 -9.95
N HIS A 122 -36.81 -10.83 -9.22
CA HIS A 122 -36.69 -9.40 -9.52
C HIS A 122 -35.27 -8.90 -9.32
N VAL A 123 -34.65 -9.22 -8.19
CA VAL A 123 -33.26 -8.79 -7.85
C VAL A 123 -32.27 -9.39 -8.85
N GLY A 124 -32.41 -10.69 -9.20
CA GLY A 124 -31.56 -11.37 -10.17
C GLY A 124 -31.68 -10.79 -11.59
N ARG A 125 -32.89 -10.44 -12.02
CA ARG A 125 -33.12 -9.77 -13.31
C ARG A 125 -32.47 -8.39 -13.34
N LEU A 126 -32.64 -7.59 -12.30
CA LEU A 126 -32.02 -6.27 -12.20
C LEU A 126 -30.48 -6.36 -12.18
N ALA A 127 -29.93 -7.36 -11.48
CA ALA A 127 -28.50 -7.62 -11.47
C ALA A 127 -27.99 -7.96 -12.89
N ALA A 128 -28.68 -8.84 -13.61
CA ALA A 128 -28.33 -9.22 -14.97
C ALA A 128 -28.37 -8.01 -15.94
N GLU A 129 -29.39 -7.17 -15.84
CA GLU A 129 -29.52 -5.95 -16.64
C GLU A 129 -28.37 -4.96 -16.36
N ARG A 130 -27.96 -4.82 -15.08
CA ARG A 130 -26.89 -3.90 -14.69
C ARG A 130 -25.49 -4.47 -14.94
N ILE A 131 -25.34 -5.78 -15.06
CA ILE A 131 -24.07 -6.42 -15.47
C ILE A 131 -23.92 -6.33 -17.00
N GLY A 132 -24.91 -6.74 -17.77
CA GLY A 132 -24.82 -6.96 -19.21
C GLY A 132 -25.40 -5.88 -20.09
N GLY A 133 -26.00 -4.81 -19.53
CA GLY A 133 -26.59 -3.71 -20.30
C GLY A 133 -25.53 -2.84 -21.02
N PRO A 134 -25.94 -1.98 -21.98
CA PRO A 134 -25.03 -1.11 -22.73
C PRO A 134 -24.19 -0.16 -21.85
N LYS A 135 -24.64 0.12 -20.63
CA LYS A 135 -23.94 0.87 -19.59
C LYS A 135 -23.64 -0.01 -18.37
N GLY A 136 -23.69 -1.32 -18.54
CA GLY A 136 -23.48 -2.28 -17.45
C GLY A 136 -22.00 -2.43 -17.08
N LEU A 137 -21.74 -3.13 -15.98
CA LEU A 137 -20.39 -3.38 -15.50
C LEU A 137 -19.52 -4.12 -16.52
N GLN A 138 -20.10 -5.01 -17.35
CA GLN A 138 -19.37 -5.67 -18.42
C GLN A 138 -18.92 -4.68 -19.52
N ALA A 139 -19.75 -3.73 -19.89
CA ALA A 139 -19.38 -2.69 -20.84
C ALA A 139 -18.31 -1.75 -20.25
N LEU A 140 -18.40 -1.44 -18.96
CA LEU A 140 -17.40 -0.66 -18.24
C LEU A 140 -16.08 -1.45 -18.06
N ALA A 141 -16.16 -2.75 -17.78
CA ALA A 141 -14.98 -3.62 -17.64
C ALA A 141 -14.33 -3.93 -18.99
N SER A 142 -15.12 -3.97 -20.08
CA SER A 142 -14.62 -4.16 -21.45
C SER A 142 -14.15 -2.86 -22.10
N SER A 143 -14.53 -1.71 -21.58
CA SER A 143 -13.90 -0.44 -21.93
C SER A 143 -12.57 -0.37 -21.17
N PRO A 144 -11.42 -0.58 -21.84
CA PRO A 144 -10.15 -0.49 -21.12
C PRO A 144 -10.05 0.91 -20.54
N THR A 145 -9.93 0.99 -19.21
CA THR A 145 -9.63 2.27 -18.57
C THR A 145 -8.37 2.82 -19.23
N PRO A 146 -8.39 4.03 -19.76
CA PRO A 146 -7.25 4.53 -20.50
C PRO A 146 -6.01 4.57 -19.62
N TYR A 147 -4.88 4.14 -20.16
CA TYR A 147 -3.60 4.35 -19.50
C TYR A 147 -3.35 5.85 -19.33
N ARG A 148 -2.88 6.27 -18.16
CA ARG A 148 -2.46 7.65 -17.94
C ARG A 148 -1.08 7.91 -18.52
N ALA A 149 -0.24 6.88 -18.61
CA ALA A 149 1.12 6.99 -19.06
C ALA A 149 1.59 5.78 -19.87
N ILE A 150 2.61 6.01 -20.69
CA ILE A 150 3.35 5.00 -21.44
C ILE A 150 4.81 5.09 -21.01
N VAL A 151 5.39 3.95 -20.69
CA VAL A 151 6.82 3.77 -20.38
C VAL A 151 7.45 2.96 -21.51
N LEU A 152 8.57 3.42 -22.01
CA LEU A 152 9.37 2.71 -22.99
C LEU A 152 10.78 2.54 -22.42
N GLY A 153 11.26 1.30 -22.31
CA GLY A 153 12.57 1.03 -21.73
C GLY A 153 12.86 -0.46 -21.63
N HIS A 154 14.13 -0.77 -21.48
CA HIS A 154 14.61 -2.14 -21.43
C HIS A 154 14.19 -2.86 -20.14
N ARG A 155 14.01 -4.17 -20.26
CA ARG A 155 13.60 -5.05 -19.16
C ARG A 155 14.54 -4.95 -17.94
N TRP A 156 15.82 -4.90 -18.18
CA TRP A 156 16.87 -4.92 -17.17
C TRP A 156 17.52 -3.54 -16.93
N ASP A 157 16.85 -2.47 -17.29
CA ASP A 157 17.28 -1.11 -16.96
C ASP A 157 16.77 -0.72 -15.57
N ALA A 158 17.69 -0.34 -14.68
CA ALA A 158 17.37 0.01 -13.29
C ALA A 158 16.42 1.22 -13.20
N ALA A 159 16.67 2.27 -14.00
CA ALA A 159 15.83 3.47 -14.00
C ALA A 159 14.44 3.17 -14.55
N CYS A 160 14.33 2.25 -15.53
CA CYS A 160 13.04 1.78 -16.02
C CYS A 160 12.28 0.97 -14.95
N ALA A 161 12.97 0.13 -14.19
CA ALA A 161 12.39 -0.62 -13.08
C ALA A 161 11.90 0.31 -11.97
N ASP A 162 12.69 1.31 -11.59
CA ASP A 162 12.33 2.30 -10.57
C ASP A 162 11.12 3.14 -11.01
N LEU A 163 11.08 3.58 -12.27
CA LEU A 163 9.95 4.30 -12.84
C LEU A 163 8.67 3.47 -12.81
N ARG A 164 8.72 2.20 -13.23
CA ARG A 164 7.55 1.30 -13.19
C ARG A 164 7.07 1.07 -11.77
N ARG A 165 7.99 0.85 -10.83
CA ARG A 165 7.68 0.67 -9.40
C ARG A 165 7.06 1.92 -8.81
N PHE A 166 7.59 3.09 -9.14
CA PHE A 166 7.04 4.38 -8.72
C PHE A 166 5.61 4.58 -9.21
N LEU A 167 5.34 4.32 -10.49
CA LEU A 167 4.01 4.47 -11.08
C LEU A 167 3.01 3.50 -10.43
N ASP A 168 3.38 2.23 -10.26
CA ASP A 168 2.52 1.20 -9.66
C ASP A 168 2.16 1.54 -8.21
N ARG A 169 3.14 1.90 -7.38
CA ARG A 169 2.92 2.26 -5.97
C ARG A 169 2.09 3.54 -5.80
N ASN A 170 2.17 4.48 -6.74
CA ASN A 170 1.33 5.68 -6.77
C ASN A 170 -0.02 5.45 -7.50
N GLN A 171 -0.37 4.20 -7.83
CA GLN A 171 -1.63 3.81 -8.45
C GLN A 171 -1.85 4.44 -9.84
N VAL A 172 -0.78 4.74 -10.54
CA VAL A 172 -0.84 5.27 -11.91
C VAL A 172 -0.93 4.12 -12.89
N ARG A 173 -2.00 4.04 -13.67
CA ARG A 173 -2.10 3.05 -14.75
C ARG A 173 -1.20 3.45 -15.91
N PHE A 174 -0.26 2.58 -16.24
CA PHE A 174 0.66 2.77 -17.34
C PHE A 174 0.77 1.51 -18.19
N ARG A 175 1.22 1.67 -19.42
CA ARG A 175 1.64 0.58 -20.28
C ARG A 175 3.14 0.66 -20.50
N TRP A 176 3.80 -0.48 -20.36
CA TRP A 176 5.23 -0.59 -20.59
C TRP A 176 5.51 -1.37 -21.85
N PHE A 177 6.38 -0.81 -22.67
CA PHE A 177 6.87 -1.43 -23.91
C PHE A 177 8.38 -1.57 -23.85
N GLN A 178 8.87 -2.65 -24.44
CA GLN A 178 10.29 -2.91 -24.58
C GLN A 178 10.74 -2.51 -25.99
N PRO A 179 11.89 -1.80 -26.13
CA PRO A 179 12.44 -1.45 -27.44
C PRO A 179 12.78 -2.67 -28.29
N ASP A 180 13.07 -3.80 -27.65
CA ASP A 180 13.42 -5.09 -28.28
C ASP A 180 12.22 -5.70 -29.06
N VAL A 181 10.99 -5.19 -28.86
CA VAL A 181 9.78 -5.58 -29.60
C VAL A 181 9.25 -4.33 -30.33
N PRO A 182 9.93 -3.88 -31.39
CA PRO A 182 9.69 -2.57 -31.99
C PRO A 182 8.27 -2.41 -32.56
N ALA A 183 7.68 -3.43 -33.13
CA ALA A 183 6.36 -3.34 -33.75
C ALA A 183 5.23 -2.92 -32.76
N GLU A 184 5.29 -3.42 -31.52
CA GLU A 184 4.35 -3.02 -30.47
C GLU A 184 4.67 -1.62 -29.93
N ALA A 185 5.94 -1.33 -29.72
CA ALA A 185 6.41 -0.06 -29.21
C ALA A 185 6.11 1.09 -30.20
N GLU A 186 6.38 0.89 -31.49
CA GLU A 186 6.12 1.88 -32.54
C GLU A 186 4.62 2.19 -32.73
N GLN A 187 3.76 1.19 -32.56
CA GLN A 187 2.31 1.40 -32.65
C GLN A 187 1.81 2.43 -31.61
N TRP A 188 2.38 2.42 -30.42
CA TRP A 188 1.96 3.28 -29.30
C TRP A 188 2.82 4.53 -29.13
N TRP A 189 4.09 4.44 -29.52
CA TRP A 189 5.04 5.54 -29.30
C TRP A 189 5.27 6.37 -30.57
N GLY A 190 5.18 5.78 -31.74
CA GLY A 190 5.66 6.34 -32.99
C GLY A 190 7.15 6.07 -33.18
N ALA A 191 7.92 7.03 -33.70
CA ALA A 191 9.36 6.86 -33.85
C ALA A 191 10.03 6.65 -32.49
N LEU A 192 10.76 5.53 -32.34
CA LEU A 192 11.42 5.16 -31.10
C LEU A 192 12.58 6.10 -30.79
N PRO A 193 12.80 6.43 -29.51
CA PRO A 193 13.99 7.16 -29.06
C PRO A 193 15.30 6.40 -29.39
N ALA A 194 16.42 7.13 -29.37
CA ALA A 194 17.73 6.50 -29.51
C ALA A 194 18.06 5.61 -28.30
N GLU A 195 18.98 4.66 -28.46
CA GLU A 195 19.34 3.66 -27.42
C GLU A 195 19.77 4.30 -26.09
N GLY A 196 20.42 5.45 -26.11
CA GLY A 196 20.83 6.19 -24.90
C GLY A 196 19.74 6.99 -24.20
N ASP A 197 18.53 7.02 -24.75
CA ASP A 197 17.41 7.86 -24.28
C ASP A 197 16.43 7.10 -23.37
N TYR A 198 16.68 5.81 -23.11
CA TYR A 198 15.82 5.02 -22.23
C TYR A 198 16.18 5.19 -20.75
N PRO A 199 15.19 5.06 -19.82
CA PRO A 199 13.76 4.94 -20.10
C PRO A 199 13.16 6.25 -20.62
N ALA A 200 12.14 6.12 -21.48
CA ALA A 200 11.33 7.24 -21.93
C ALA A 200 9.91 7.13 -21.35
N PHE A 201 9.36 8.26 -20.95
CA PHE A 201 8.04 8.38 -20.34
C PHE A 201 7.18 9.36 -21.13
N ARG A 202 5.90 9.02 -21.31
CA ARG A 202 4.91 9.90 -21.93
C ARG A 202 3.56 9.79 -21.24
N ILE A 203 2.96 10.94 -20.88
CA ILE A 203 1.55 10.98 -20.53
C ILE A 203 0.73 10.76 -21.80
N VAL A 204 -0.34 9.99 -21.73
CA VAL A 204 -1.23 9.78 -22.88
C VAL A 204 -1.76 11.15 -23.34
N ASN A 205 -1.55 11.48 -24.61
CA ASN A 205 -1.82 12.79 -25.22
C ASN A 205 -1.00 13.96 -24.63
N GLY A 206 0.11 13.68 -23.95
CA GLY A 206 0.94 14.66 -23.28
C GLY A 206 2.39 14.67 -23.74
N LYS A 207 3.23 15.32 -22.92
CA LYS A 207 4.65 15.49 -23.18
C LYS A 207 5.43 14.20 -22.99
N THR A 208 6.43 13.98 -23.84
CA THR A 208 7.46 12.97 -23.69
C THR A 208 8.61 13.51 -22.83
N VAL A 209 9.11 12.68 -21.93
CA VAL A 209 10.30 12.97 -21.11
C VAL A 209 11.27 11.80 -21.26
N ILE A 210 12.50 12.12 -21.62
CA ILE A 210 13.61 11.17 -21.77
C ILE A 210 14.38 11.11 -20.45
N ARG A 211 14.71 9.91 -19.98
CA ARG A 211 15.44 9.66 -18.73
C ARG A 211 14.87 10.49 -17.56
N PRO A 212 13.56 10.36 -17.27
CA PRO A 212 12.88 11.24 -16.33
C PRO A 212 13.38 11.02 -14.89
N GLN A 213 13.46 12.12 -14.14
CA GLN A 213 13.52 12.05 -12.68
C GLN A 213 12.12 11.78 -12.11
N LEU A 214 11.99 10.95 -11.07
CA LEU A 214 10.70 10.57 -10.49
C LEU A 214 9.88 11.77 -9.99
N ARG A 215 10.53 12.79 -9.43
CA ARG A 215 9.87 14.05 -9.04
C ARG A 215 9.19 14.73 -10.24
N ARG A 216 9.90 14.80 -11.36
CA ARG A 216 9.32 15.38 -12.58
C ARG A 216 8.12 14.58 -13.09
N ILE A 217 8.14 13.28 -12.92
CA ILE A 217 6.98 12.41 -13.24
C ILE A 217 5.83 12.65 -12.27
N ALA A 218 6.10 12.79 -10.97
CA ALA A 218 5.08 13.12 -9.97
C ALA A 218 4.38 14.44 -10.31
N GLU A 219 5.14 15.50 -10.58
CA GLU A 219 4.62 16.81 -10.99
C GLU A 219 3.74 16.72 -12.25
N LEU A 220 4.20 16.01 -13.28
CA LEU A 220 3.46 15.84 -14.53
C LEU A 220 2.16 15.04 -14.35
N LEU A 221 2.12 14.16 -13.35
CA LEU A 221 0.95 13.36 -12.99
C LEU A 221 0.08 14.03 -11.92
N GLU A 222 0.42 15.27 -11.53
CA GLU A 222 -0.29 16.03 -10.49
C GLU A 222 -0.33 15.30 -9.14
N ILE A 223 0.72 14.53 -8.84
CA ILE A 223 0.92 13.94 -7.52
C ILE A 223 1.65 14.97 -6.66
N ALA A 224 1.17 15.18 -5.44
CA ALA A 224 1.70 16.21 -4.54
C ALA A 224 3.21 16.02 -4.26
N THR A 225 3.99 17.05 -4.52
CA THR A 225 5.44 17.13 -4.27
C THR A 225 5.84 18.35 -3.45
N GLU A 226 4.92 19.29 -3.24
CA GLU A 226 5.13 20.52 -2.48
C GLU A 226 4.10 20.65 -1.36
N PRO A 227 4.48 21.14 -0.17
CA PRO A 227 3.56 21.32 0.94
C PRO A 227 2.56 22.45 0.63
N THR A 228 1.30 22.24 1.01
CA THR A 228 0.22 23.23 0.80
C THR A 228 0.13 24.27 1.92
N ALA A 229 0.74 23.99 3.09
CA ALA A 229 0.78 24.89 4.24
C ALA A 229 2.20 25.08 4.77
N ALA A 230 2.42 26.19 5.47
CA ALA A 230 3.70 26.48 6.12
C ALA A 230 3.86 25.79 7.48
N GLY A 231 2.77 25.27 8.07
CA GLY A 231 2.79 24.63 9.39
C GLY A 231 1.73 23.56 9.56
N TYR A 232 2.08 22.55 10.35
CA TYR A 232 1.26 21.36 10.61
C TYR A 232 1.27 20.98 12.10
N ASP A 233 0.21 20.35 12.58
CA ASP A 233 0.18 19.78 13.93
C ASP A 233 1.15 18.62 14.05
N THR A 234 1.25 17.80 12.99
CA THR A 234 2.23 16.73 12.93
C THR A 234 2.81 16.54 11.52
N VAL A 235 4.13 16.34 11.45
CA VAL A 235 4.83 15.91 10.24
C VAL A 235 5.29 14.47 10.44
N VAL A 236 4.87 13.59 9.54
CA VAL A 236 5.22 12.16 9.54
C VAL A 236 6.31 11.90 8.51
N VAL A 237 7.41 11.29 8.92
CA VAL A 237 8.57 11.00 8.06
C VAL A 237 8.48 9.56 7.56
N GLY A 238 8.10 9.38 6.31
CA GLY A 238 7.93 8.09 5.66
C GLY A 238 6.47 7.62 5.60
N ALA A 239 6.07 7.09 4.44
CA ALA A 239 4.74 6.55 4.16
C ALA A 239 4.72 5.01 4.14
N GLY A 240 5.51 4.37 5.00
CA GLY A 240 5.39 2.94 5.31
C GLY A 240 4.16 2.64 6.18
N PRO A 241 3.95 1.39 6.63
CA PRO A 241 2.79 1.02 7.45
C PRO A 241 2.59 1.88 8.70
N ALA A 242 3.67 2.23 9.41
CA ALA A 242 3.60 3.10 10.58
C ALA A 242 3.18 4.52 10.21
N GLY A 243 3.79 5.10 9.16
CA GLY A 243 3.48 6.46 8.73
C GLY A 243 2.08 6.58 8.13
N LEU A 244 1.63 5.61 7.34
CA LEU A 244 0.25 5.59 6.82
C LEU A 244 -0.78 5.42 7.93
N ALA A 245 -0.49 4.61 8.97
CA ALA A 245 -1.35 4.50 10.14
C ALA A 245 -1.42 5.85 10.89
N ALA A 246 -0.26 6.49 11.15
CA ALA A 246 -0.23 7.81 11.76
C ALA A 246 -1.01 8.85 10.93
N ALA A 247 -0.89 8.81 9.59
CA ALA A 247 -1.64 9.69 8.70
C ALA A 247 -3.15 9.49 8.78
N VAL A 248 -3.61 8.22 8.78
CA VAL A 248 -5.03 7.88 8.91
C VAL A 248 -5.59 8.39 10.25
N TYR A 249 -4.94 8.07 11.36
CA TYR A 249 -5.41 8.49 12.68
C TYR A 249 -5.29 10.00 12.89
N GLY A 250 -4.16 10.61 12.52
CA GLY A 250 -3.97 12.05 12.64
C GLY A 250 -5.03 12.85 11.90
N ALA A 251 -5.28 12.53 10.64
CA ALA A 251 -6.30 13.20 9.85
C ALA A 251 -7.73 12.90 10.35
N SER A 252 -8.03 11.65 10.75
CA SER A 252 -9.36 11.29 11.27
C SER A 252 -9.70 11.97 12.61
N GLU A 253 -8.68 12.31 13.40
CA GLU A 253 -8.81 13.00 14.69
C GLU A 253 -8.63 14.52 14.58
N GLY A 254 -8.61 15.04 13.34
CA GLY A 254 -8.64 16.48 13.05
C GLY A 254 -7.30 17.20 13.12
N LEU A 255 -6.18 16.48 13.18
CA LEU A 255 -4.85 17.09 13.10
C LEU A 255 -4.50 17.45 11.66
N SER A 256 -3.94 18.63 11.44
CA SER A 256 -3.27 18.96 10.18
C SER A 256 -2.01 18.08 10.06
N THR A 257 -2.08 17.09 9.16
CA THR A 257 -1.09 16.01 9.06
C THR A 257 -0.42 16.02 7.70
N LEU A 258 0.90 16.21 7.68
CA LEU A 258 1.76 16.10 6.51
C LEU A 258 2.58 14.82 6.58
N VAL A 259 2.57 14.03 5.52
CA VAL A 259 3.47 12.89 5.34
C VAL A 259 4.50 13.21 4.26
N VAL A 260 5.77 13.00 4.55
CA VAL A 260 6.88 13.19 3.60
C VAL A 260 7.47 11.83 3.26
N GLU A 261 7.35 11.44 1.98
CA GLU A 261 7.83 10.15 1.48
C GLU A 261 8.89 10.36 0.38
N ARG A 262 10.03 9.70 0.53
CA ARG A 262 11.18 9.88 -0.37
C ARG A 262 11.00 9.23 -1.75
N GLU A 263 10.21 8.17 -1.84
CA GLU A 263 9.98 7.43 -3.08
C GLU A 263 8.50 7.35 -3.41
N ALA A 264 7.83 6.37 -2.82
CA ALA A 264 6.41 6.11 -3.01
C ALA A 264 5.82 5.39 -1.79
N PRO A 265 4.53 5.62 -1.46
CA PRO A 265 3.89 5.05 -0.28
C PRO A 265 3.96 3.52 -0.22
N GLY A 266 3.93 2.96 1.00
CA GLY A 266 3.92 1.53 1.28
C GLY A 266 5.19 1.01 1.94
N GLY A 267 6.31 1.75 1.87
CA GLY A 267 7.58 1.34 2.46
C GLY A 267 8.03 -0.05 2.01
N GLN A 268 8.81 -0.75 2.82
CA GLN A 268 9.25 -2.12 2.52
C GLN A 268 8.09 -3.14 2.53
N ALA A 269 7.08 -2.94 3.37
CA ALA A 269 5.92 -3.82 3.40
C ALA A 269 5.16 -3.85 2.07
N GLY A 270 5.12 -2.71 1.34
CA GLY A 270 4.51 -2.60 0.01
C GLY A 270 5.14 -3.51 -1.04
N THR A 271 6.39 -3.95 -0.85
CA THR A 271 7.06 -4.88 -1.77
C THR A 271 6.76 -6.36 -1.46
N SER A 272 6.14 -6.66 -0.30
CA SER A 272 5.85 -8.04 0.08
C SER A 272 4.76 -8.63 -0.83
N SER A 273 5.05 -9.76 -1.46
CA SER A 273 4.12 -10.46 -2.35
C SER A 273 2.86 -10.92 -1.62
N ARG A 274 3.01 -11.33 -0.35
CA ARG A 274 1.90 -11.78 0.50
C ARG A 274 2.26 -11.67 1.98
N ILE A 275 1.39 -11.03 2.76
CA ILE A 275 1.46 -10.93 4.20
C ILE A 275 0.36 -11.85 4.76
N GLU A 276 0.74 -13.01 5.29
CA GLU A 276 -0.21 -14.03 5.74
C GLU A 276 -0.64 -13.87 7.20
N ASN A 277 0.12 -13.11 7.97
CA ASN A 277 -0.08 -12.93 9.40
C ASN A 277 -0.61 -11.52 9.76
N TYR A 278 -1.22 -10.80 8.81
CA TYR A 278 -1.94 -9.56 9.11
C TYR A 278 -3.40 -9.89 9.43
N LEU A 279 -3.85 -9.45 10.61
CA LEU A 279 -5.19 -9.74 11.12
C LEU A 279 -6.28 -9.21 10.19
N GLY A 280 -7.33 -10.02 9.97
CA GLY A 280 -8.49 -9.66 9.13
C GLY A 280 -8.38 -10.15 7.68
N PHE A 281 -7.26 -10.78 7.29
CA PHE A 281 -7.05 -11.33 5.95
C PHE A 281 -6.78 -12.84 6.01
N PRO A 282 -7.82 -13.70 6.07
CA PRO A 282 -7.65 -15.14 6.25
C PRO A 282 -6.88 -15.82 5.12
N SER A 283 -6.89 -15.24 3.94
CA SER A 283 -6.12 -15.69 2.77
C SER A 283 -4.82 -14.92 2.56
N GLY A 284 -4.40 -14.09 3.54
CA GLY A 284 -3.32 -13.13 3.37
C GLY A 284 -3.70 -11.96 2.46
N VAL A 285 -2.86 -10.95 2.45
CA VAL A 285 -2.99 -9.75 1.61
C VAL A 285 -1.62 -9.41 1.01
N SER A 286 -1.57 -8.90 -0.22
CA SER A 286 -0.30 -8.37 -0.73
C SER A 286 0.07 -7.07 -0.01
N GLY A 287 1.37 -6.83 0.18
CA GLY A 287 1.83 -5.57 0.76
C GLY A 287 1.39 -4.36 -0.07
N ASP A 288 1.36 -4.52 -1.38
CA ASP A 288 0.90 -3.51 -2.32
C ASP A 288 -0.59 -3.18 -2.14
N ASP A 289 -1.48 -4.19 -2.08
CA ASP A 289 -2.92 -3.97 -1.86
C ASP A 289 -3.19 -3.32 -0.50
N LEU A 290 -2.48 -3.77 0.55
CA LEU A 290 -2.60 -3.18 1.89
C LEU A 290 -2.19 -1.71 1.89
N SER A 291 -1.05 -1.40 1.24
CA SER A 291 -0.52 -0.04 1.16
C SER A 291 -1.40 0.89 0.34
N LYS A 292 -1.94 0.41 -0.80
CA LYS A 292 -2.87 1.16 -1.64
C LYS A 292 -4.15 1.53 -0.89
N ARG A 293 -4.72 0.59 -0.14
CA ARG A 293 -5.91 0.84 0.70
C ARG A 293 -5.62 1.86 1.80
N ALA A 294 -4.48 1.74 2.49
CA ALA A 294 -4.07 2.67 3.54
C ALA A 294 -3.83 4.09 2.99
N LEU A 295 -3.19 4.21 1.81
CA LEU A 295 -2.97 5.49 1.13
C LEU A 295 -4.30 6.17 0.76
N GLN A 296 -5.24 5.41 0.17
CA GLN A 296 -6.57 5.92 -0.18
C GLN A 296 -7.33 6.39 1.07
N GLN A 297 -7.26 5.61 2.15
CA GLN A 297 -7.88 5.94 3.42
C GLN A 297 -7.30 7.24 4.01
N ALA A 298 -5.98 7.38 4.07
CA ALA A 298 -5.32 8.57 4.59
C ALA A 298 -5.69 9.84 3.79
N ARG A 299 -5.65 9.75 2.45
CA ARG A 299 -6.04 10.87 1.57
C ARG A 299 -7.52 11.25 1.73
N ARG A 300 -8.41 10.27 1.78
CA ARG A 300 -9.85 10.50 1.98
C ARG A 300 -10.15 11.22 3.30
N LEU A 301 -9.37 10.94 4.34
CA LEU A 301 -9.51 11.58 5.66
C LEU A 301 -8.83 12.95 5.74
N GLY A 302 -8.09 13.37 4.70
CA GLY A 302 -7.51 14.70 4.60
C GLY A 302 -6.02 14.78 4.94
N ALA A 303 -5.31 13.66 5.07
CA ALA A 303 -3.85 13.70 5.21
C ALA A 303 -3.19 14.16 3.90
N GLU A 304 -2.28 15.12 4.00
CA GLU A 304 -1.44 15.55 2.88
C GLU A 304 -0.22 14.61 2.77
N ILE A 305 0.03 14.07 1.57
CA ILE A 305 1.12 13.10 1.35
C ILE A 305 1.97 13.55 0.18
N LEU A 306 3.18 13.99 0.48
CA LEU A 306 4.20 14.32 -0.52
C LEU A 306 4.99 13.09 -0.90
N VAL A 307 5.25 12.93 -2.18
CA VAL A 307 6.13 11.87 -2.69
C VAL A 307 7.37 12.45 -3.34
N THR A 308 8.42 11.64 -3.48
CA THR A 308 9.72 12.06 -4.04
C THR A 308 10.35 13.23 -3.28
N ARG A 309 10.07 13.33 -1.97
CA ARG A 309 10.62 14.38 -1.10
C ARG A 309 11.37 13.77 0.08
N CYS A 310 12.54 14.31 0.35
CA CYS A 310 13.37 13.92 1.48
C CYS A 310 13.42 15.03 2.52
N ILE A 311 13.37 14.64 3.80
CA ILE A 311 13.75 15.54 4.88
C ILE A 311 15.27 15.50 5.01
N THR A 312 15.89 16.66 4.95
CA THR A 312 17.35 16.81 5.00
C THR A 312 17.84 17.20 6.38
N ARG A 313 17.01 17.88 7.17
CA ARG A 313 17.33 18.34 8.53
C ARG A 313 16.08 18.61 9.33
N ILE A 314 16.17 18.42 10.64
CA ILE A 314 15.19 18.85 11.62
C ILE A 314 15.90 19.76 12.63
N ASP A 315 15.39 20.98 12.79
CA ASP A 315 15.81 21.86 13.89
C ASP A 315 14.76 21.77 15.00
N ALA A 316 15.14 21.19 16.12
CA ALA A 316 14.26 21.01 17.26
C ALA A 316 13.98 22.35 17.97
N GLY A 317 12.73 22.57 18.40
CA GLY A 317 12.28 23.78 19.10
C GLY A 317 10.87 23.62 19.64
N GLU A 318 10.25 24.70 20.12
CA GLU A 318 8.83 24.70 20.50
C GLU A 318 7.92 24.34 19.32
N ALA A 319 8.25 24.88 18.13
CA ALA A 319 7.80 24.39 16.84
C ALA A 319 9.05 23.93 16.08
N HIS A 320 9.08 22.65 15.74
CA HIS A 320 10.21 22.09 14.98
C HIS A 320 10.21 22.63 13.56
N GLN A 321 11.40 22.90 13.02
CA GLN A 321 11.55 23.25 11.60
C GLN A 321 12.01 22.02 10.82
N VAL A 322 11.23 21.63 9.84
CA VAL A 322 11.49 20.45 8.98
C VAL A 322 11.93 20.96 7.61
N HIS A 323 13.19 20.71 7.27
CA HIS A 323 13.80 21.12 6.00
C HIS A 323 13.66 20.01 4.98
N LEU A 324 13.03 20.33 3.86
CA LEU A 324 12.88 19.42 2.72
C LEU A 324 13.98 19.68 1.67
N ASP A 325 14.30 18.63 0.92
CA ASP A 325 15.13 18.77 -0.26
C ASP A 325 14.44 19.69 -1.28
N GLY A 326 15.20 20.61 -1.88
CA GLY A 326 14.64 21.67 -2.74
C GLY A 326 14.48 23.02 -2.04
N GLY A 327 14.68 23.06 -0.71
CA GLY A 327 14.77 24.31 0.06
C GLY A 327 13.51 24.72 0.81
N ASP A 328 12.41 23.96 0.69
CA ASP A 328 11.21 24.20 1.49
C ASP A 328 11.46 23.93 2.96
N VAL A 329 10.84 24.73 3.82
CA VAL A 329 10.85 24.55 5.28
C VAL A 329 9.42 24.63 5.79
N VAL A 330 8.99 23.60 6.53
CA VAL A 330 7.67 23.58 7.18
C VAL A 330 7.84 23.55 8.69
N GLN A 331 6.91 24.19 9.39
CA GLN A 331 6.83 24.12 10.85
C GLN A 331 5.98 22.92 11.27
N ALA A 332 6.43 22.19 12.30
CA ALA A 332 5.72 21.07 12.87
C ALA A 332 5.66 21.24 14.40
N LYS A 333 4.46 21.15 14.98
CA LYS A 333 4.33 21.11 16.43
C LYS A 333 4.84 19.78 17.00
N THR A 334 4.70 18.70 16.22
CA THR A 334 5.20 17.37 16.51
C THR A 334 5.72 16.68 15.26
N ILE A 335 6.63 15.72 15.43
CA ILE A 335 7.18 14.90 14.35
C ILE A 335 7.04 13.43 14.71
N ILE A 336 6.66 12.60 13.74
CA ILE A 336 6.67 11.14 13.88
C ILE A 336 7.68 10.56 12.89
N LEU A 337 8.79 10.04 13.42
CA LEU A 337 9.79 9.31 12.63
C LEU A 337 9.26 7.92 12.31
N ALA A 338 8.87 7.71 11.07
CA ALA A 338 8.35 6.45 10.52
C ALA A 338 9.13 6.01 9.27
N CYS A 339 10.39 6.45 9.14
CA CYS A 339 11.26 6.25 7.97
C CYS A 339 11.71 4.79 7.78
N GLY A 340 11.44 3.91 8.76
CA GLY A 340 11.70 2.49 8.65
C GLY A 340 13.19 2.16 8.63
N VAL A 341 13.58 1.22 7.75
CA VAL A 341 14.94 0.69 7.61
C VAL A 341 15.29 0.55 6.13
N SER A 342 16.56 0.60 5.79
CA SER A 342 17.09 0.36 4.44
C SER A 342 17.72 -1.01 4.33
N TRP A 343 17.58 -1.64 3.16
CA TRP A 343 18.19 -2.95 2.91
C TRP A 343 19.70 -2.90 3.08
N ARG A 344 20.21 -3.88 3.80
CA ARG A 344 21.65 -4.08 3.95
C ARG A 344 22.27 -4.44 2.61
N GLN A 345 23.32 -3.72 2.20
CA GLN A 345 24.01 -3.94 0.95
C GLN A 345 25.08 -5.04 1.11
N LEU A 346 25.33 -5.79 0.04
CA LEU A 346 26.43 -6.74 -0.06
C LEU A 346 27.51 -6.16 -0.97
N GLU A 347 28.73 -6.10 -0.49
CA GLU A 347 29.90 -5.71 -1.26
C GLU A 347 30.51 -6.98 -1.90
N ILE A 348 29.99 -7.33 -3.09
CA ILE A 348 30.40 -8.53 -3.85
C ILE A 348 30.81 -8.09 -5.25
N GLU A 349 31.83 -8.72 -5.80
CA GLU A 349 32.34 -8.46 -7.15
C GLU A 349 31.23 -8.54 -8.20
N GLY A 350 31.06 -7.49 -8.99
CA GLY A 350 30.08 -7.39 -10.06
C GLY A 350 28.70 -6.91 -9.65
N PHE A 351 28.39 -6.80 -8.33
CA PHE A 351 27.07 -6.35 -7.88
C PHE A 351 26.76 -4.92 -8.30
N ASP A 352 27.67 -3.98 -8.15
CA ASP A 352 27.47 -2.55 -8.48
C ASP A 352 26.94 -2.34 -9.91
N ARG A 353 27.40 -3.18 -10.86
CA ARG A 353 26.99 -3.11 -12.26
C ARG A 353 25.66 -3.77 -12.55
N LEU A 354 25.24 -4.72 -11.70
CA LEU A 354 24.12 -5.63 -11.95
C LEU A 354 22.95 -5.41 -11.01
N VAL A 355 23.07 -4.55 -9.98
CA VAL A 355 21.93 -4.09 -9.18
C VAL A 355 20.94 -3.36 -10.08
N GLY A 356 19.65 -3.78 -10.02
CA GLY A 356 18.60 -3.33 -10.92
C GLY A 356 18.58 -4.01 -12.29
N LYS A 357 19.63 -4.81 -12.61
CA LYS A 357 19.79 -5.53 -13.87
C LYS A 357 19.85 -7.05 -13.65
N GLY A 358 18.99 -7.54 -12.77
CA GLY A 358 18.92 -8.94 -12.37
C GLY A 358 19.31 -9.18 -10.92
N ILE A 359 19.94 -8.22 -10.21
CA ILE A 359 20.18 -8.28 -8.76
C ILE A 359 19.25 -7.28 -8.08
N PHE A 360 18.48 -7.74 -7.10
CA PHE A 360 17.49 -6.93 -6.41
C PHE A 360 17.56 -7.14 -4.89
N TYR A 361 17.45 -6.05 -4.13
CA TYR A 361 17.26 -6.08 -2.69
C TYR A 361 15.76 -6.06 -2.40
N GLY A 362 15.25 -7.15 -1.82
CA GLY A 362 13.82 -7.39 -1.70
C GLY A 362 13.20 -8.06 -2.94
N ALA A 363 11.89 -8.14 -2.98
CA ALA A 363 11.13 -8.70 -4.11
C ALA A 363 9.87 -7.86 -4.34
N ALA A 364 9.72 -7.33 -5.55
CA ALA A 364 8.49 -6.69 -5.97
C ALA A 364 7.70 -7.60 -6.94
N ARG A 365 6.37 -7.44 -6.98
CA ARG A 365 5.52 -8.13 -7.96
C ARG A 365 5.92 -7.80 -9.40
N SER A 366 6.38 -6.58 -9.63
CA SER A 366 6.90 -6.12 -10.92
C SER A 366 8.05 -6.97 -11.45
N GLU A 367 8.88 -7.52 -10.56
CA GLU A 367 10.05 -8.33 -10.94
C GLU A 367 9.66 -9.79 -11.28
N ALA A 368 8.55 -10.28 -10.78
CA ALA A 368 8.13 -11.66 -10.98
C ALA A 368 7.87 -12.01 -12.45
N SER A 369 7.25 -11.11 -13.21
CA SER A 369 7.03 -11.28 -14.64
C SER A 369 8.36 -11.42 -15.41
N ASN A 370 9.43 -10.83 -14.89
CA ASN A 370 10.75 -10.88 -15.45
C ASN A 370 11.46 -12.22 -15.20
N THR A 371 11.00 -13.02 -14.24
CA THR A 371 11.61 -14.31 -13.88
C THR A 371 10.99 -15.50 -14.59
N HIS A 372 9.99 -15.28 -15.47
CA HIS A 372 9.28 -16.37 -16.12
C HIS A 372 10.20 -17.30 -16.90
N GLY A 373 10.19 -18.58 -16.50
CA GLY A 373 11.00 -19.63 -17.13
C GLY A 373 12.49 -19.59 -16.82
N LEU A 374 12.96 -18.69 -15.93
CA LEU A 374 14.38 -18.56 -15.56
C LEU A 374 14.69 -19.33 -14.27
N ASP A 375 15.96 -19.68 -14.10
CA ASP A 375 16.50 -20.12 -12.81
C ASP A 375 16.90 -18.89 -12.01
N ILE A 376 16.41 -18.79 -10.79
CA ILE A 376 16.67 -17.65 -9.91
C ILE A 376 17.21 -18.09 -8.56
N GLN A 377 17.87 -17.18 -7.89
CA GLN A 377 18.40 -17.44 -6.55
C GLN A 377 17.86 -16.38 -5.55
N VAL A 378 17.69 -16.84 -4.32
CA VAL A 378 17.25 -16.02 -3.17
C VAL A 378 18.30 -16.14 -2.07
N ILE A 379 18.93 -15.03 -1.69
CA ILE A 379 19.86 -15.01 -0.54
C ILE A 379 19.08 -14.66 0.73
N GLY A 380 19.15 -15.54 1.72
CA GLY A 380 18.54 -15.32 3.04
C GLY A 380 17.80 -16.54 3.56
N ALA A 381 17.45 -16.50 4.85
CA ALA A 381 16.76 -17.60 5.53
C ALA A 381 15.62 -17.16 6.45
N GLY A 382 15.25 -15.89 6.41
CA GLY A 382 14.07 -15.37 7.15
C GLY A 382 12.76 -15.58 6.41
N ASN A 383 11.65 -15.22 7.07
CA ASN A 383 10.31 -15.32 6.48
C ASN A 383 10.18 -14.59 5.14
N SER A 384 10.82 -13.41 5.00
CA SER A 384 10.80 -12.65 3.75
C SER A 384 11.43 -13.42 2.57
N ALA A 385 12.57 -14.09 2.81
CA ALA A 385 13.21 -14.94 1.81
C ALA A 385 12.32 -16.14 1.42
N GLY A 386 11.70 -16.79 2.41
CA GLY A 386 10.79 -17.91 2.18
C GLY A 386 9.53 -17.51 1.40
N GLN A 387 8.92 -16.39 1.76
CA GLN A 387 7.75 -15.85 1.05
C GLN A 387 8.09 -15.45 -0.39
N ALA A 388 9.25 -14.84 -0.60
CA ALA A 388 9.74 -14.52 -1.93
C ALA A 388 9.98 -15.80 -2.77
N ALA A 389 10.63 -16.81 -2.21
CA ALA A 389 10.85 -18.09 -2.87
C ALA A 389 9.54 -18.77 -3.27
N MET A 390 8.55 -18.80 -2.37
CA MET A 390 7.20 -19.32 -2.66
C MET A 390 6.54 -18.55 -3.81
N PHE A 391 6.62 -17.23 -3.79
CA PHE A 391 6.03 -16.37 -4.81
C PHE A 391 6.71 -16.59 -6.17
N PHE A 392 8.02 -16.49 -6.22
CA PHE A 392 8.76 -16.68 -7.46
C PHE A 392 8.65 -18.10 -8.04
N SER A 393 8.43 -19.12 -7.18
CA SER A 393 8.24 -20.49 -7.65
C SER A 393 7.03 -20.68 -8.58
N THR A 394 6.10 -19.73 -8.60
CA THR A 394 4.94 -19.74 -9.50
C THR A 394 5.25 -19.16 -10.89
N HIS A 395 6.41 -18.52 -11.07
CA HIS A 395 6.84 -17.88 -12.31
C HIS A 395 8.14 -18.46 -12.85
N ALA A 396 9.12 -18.67 -11.98
CA ALA A 396 10.44 -19.15 -12.33
C ALA A 396 10.47 -20.66 -12.64
N ARG A 397 11.40 -21.09 -13.47
CA ARG A 397 11.69 -22.51 -13.73
C ARG A 397 12.16 -23.20 -12.46
N SER A 398 13.12 -22.62 -11.77
CA SER A 398 13.56 -23.04 -10.44
C SER A 398 13.93 -21.86 -9.54
N VAL A 399 13.80 -22.07 -8.23
CA VAL A 399 14.21 -21.11 -7.18
C VAL A 399 15.19 -21.80 -6.25
N THR A 400 16.40 -21.26 -6.10
CA THR A 400 17.38 -21.78 -5.16
C THR A 400 17.60 -20.80 -4.01
N ILE A 401 17.25 -21.19 -2.79
CA ILE A 401 17.57 -20.43 -1.57
C ILE A 401 19.04 -20.70 -1.21
N LEU A 402 19.83 -19.63 -1.13
CA LEU A 402 21.24 -19.66 -0.72
C LEU A 402 21.36 -19.16 0.71
N TYR A 403 21.86 -20.01 1.60
CA TYR A 403 21.98 -19.67 3.00
C TYR A 403 23.33 -20.12 3.58
N ARG A 404 24.02 -19.20 4.22
CA ARG A 404 25.32 -19.45 4.86
C ARG A 404 25.25 -20.35 6.10
N GLY A 405 24.09 -20.49 6.72
CA GLY A 405 23.87 -21.36 7.89
C GLY A 405 23.50 -22.79 7.51
N GLU A 406 23.16 -23.58 8.53
CA GLU A 406 22.93 -25.02 8.43
C GLU A 406 21.44 -25.43 8.38
N SER A 407 20.50 -24.55 8.80
CA SER A 407 19.07 -24.85 8.90
C SER A 407 18.23 -23.58 8.81
N LEU A 408 17.06 -23.64 8.17
CA LEU A 408 16.09 -22.55 8.10
C LEU A 408 15.31 -22.36 9.42
N GLU A 409 15.25 -23.35 10.29
CA GLU A 409 14.40 -23.39 11.50
C GLU A 409 14.72 -22.26 12.49
N LYS A 410 15.96 -21.77 12.49
CA LYS A 410 16.41 -20.68 13.40
C LYS A 410 15.79 -19.31 13.08
N SER A 411 15.32 -19.10 11.86
CA SER A 411 14.92 -17.76 11.36
C SER A 411 13.66 -17.74 10.52
N MET A 412 13.12 -18.90 10.13
CA MET A 412 11.90 -19.03 9.32
C MET A 412 10.81 -19.77 10.10
N SER A 413 9.57 -19.34 9.94
CA SER A 413 8.40 -19.97 10.56
C SER A 413 8.18 -21.39 10.01
N ASN A 414 7.83 -22.34 10.87
CA ASN A 414 7.64 -23.76 10.51
C ASN A 414 6.63 -23.95 9.37
N TYR A 415 5.50 -23.24 9.38
CA TYR A 415 4.51 -23.35 8.31
C TYR A 415 5.10 -23.04 6.92
N LEU A 416 6.03 -22.06 6.86
CA LEU A 416 6.66 -21.64 5.62
C LEU A 416 7.71 -22.67 5.15
N ILE A 417 8.46 -23.24 6.08
CA ILE A 417 9.41 -24.35 5.79
C ILE A 417 8.64 -25.54 5.19
N GLU A 418 7.49 -25.90 5.77
CA GLU A 418 6.64 -26.96 5.25
C GLU A 418 6.07 -26.65 3.86
N GLN A 419 5.71 -25.40 3.59
CA GLN A 419 5.24 -24.97 2.27
C GLN A 419 6.36 -25.04 1.23
N LEU A 420 7.58 -24.60 1.57
CA LEU A 420 8.75 -24.69 0.70
C LEU A 420 9.06 -26.13 0.33
N ALA A 421 9.03 -27.04 1.32
CA ALA A 421 9.31 -28.47 1.11
C ALA A 421 8.32 -29.16 0.15
N LYS A 422 7.08 -28.66 0.03
CA LYS A 422 6.07 -29.17 -0.90
C LYS A 422 6.27 -28.72 -2.36
N ARG A 423 7.14 -27.74 -2.62
CA ARG A 423 7.39 -27.20 -3.96
C ARG A 423 8.58 -27.90 -4.62
N LYS A 424 8.33 -28.61 -5.73
CA LYS A 424 9.36 -29.38 -6.44
C LYS A 424 10.43 -28.53 -7.10
N ASN A 425 10.13 -27.27 -7.42
CA ASN A 425 11.04 -26.35 -8.07
C ASN A 425 11.71 -25.36 -7.09
N ILE A 426 11.59 -25.59 -5.77
CA ILE A 426 12.35 -24.84 -4.76
C ILE A 426 13.43 -25.74 -4.18
N HIS A 427 14.66 -25.26 -4.17
CA HIS A 427 15.83 -25.95 -3.62
C HIS A 427 16.49 -25.07 -2.57
N THR A 428 17.17 -25.66 -1.58
CA THR A 428 17.94 -24.92 -0.59
C THR A 428 19.38 -25.43 -0.59
N ARG A 429 20.35 -24.50 -0.67
CA ARG A 429 21.77 -24.76 -0.49
C ARG A 429 22.24 -24.12 0.81
N PHE A 430 22.55 -24.97 1.78
CA PHE A 430 23.14 -24.58 3.05
C PHE A 430 24.64 -24.37 2.94
N HIS A 431 25.21 -23.64 3.92
CA HIS A 431 26.65 -23.31 3.97
C HIS A 431 27.15 -22.61 2.71
N THR A 432 26.26 -21.87 2.01
CA THR A 432 26.52 -21.35 0.67
C THR A 432 26.40 -19.82 0.66
N GLU A 433 27.43 -19.16 0.14
CA GLU A 433 27.50 -17.70 -0.02
C GLU A 433 27.81 -17.35 -1.47
N VAL A 434 27.28 -16.23 -1.97
CA VAL A 434 27.61 -15.67 -3.27
C VAL A 434 28.93 -14.91 -3.16
N THR A 435 29.87 -15.15 -4.08
CA THR A 435 31.20 -14.51 -4.07
C THR A 435 31.43 -13.60 -5.27
N ALA A 436 30.73 -13.83 -6.39
CA ALA A 436 30.79 -12.96 -7.57
C ALA A 436 29.48 -13.02 -8.38
N ALA A 437 29.23 -11.98 -9.16
CA ALA A 437 28.15 -11.94 -10.13
C ALA A 437 28.66 -11.57 -11.53
N HIS A 438 28.12 -12.24 -12.53
CA HIS A 438 28.57 -12.18 -13.92
C HIS A 438 27.41 -11.82 -14.86
N GLY A 439 27.73 -11.02 -15.88
CA GLY A 439 26.83 -10.61 -16.94
C GLY A 439 27.32 -9.34 -17.61
N ALA A 440 27.00 -9.17 -18.88
CA ALA A 440 27.39 -7.99 -19.64
C ALA A 440 26.31 -6.87 -19.53
N GLY A 441 25.06 -7.16 -19.82
CA GLY A 441 23.94 -6.22 -19.78
C GLY A 441 22.95 -6.50 -18.63
N SER A 442 22.89 -7.74 -18.18
CA SER A 442 22.07 -8.21 -17.07
C SER A 442 22.78 -9.37 -16.37
N LEU A 443 22.24 -9.81 -15.23
CA LEU A 443 22.75 -10.98 -14.52
C LEU A 443 22.59 -12.23 -15.40
N GLU A 444 23.67 -12.98 -15.58
CA GLU A 444 23.73 -14.23 -16.33
C GLU A 444 24.17 -15.42 -15.46
N ALA A 445 25.06 -15.18 -14.51
CA ALA A 445 25.58 -16.19 -13.59
C ALA A 445 26.06 -15.60 -12.27
N ILE A 446 26.15 -16.45 -11.25
CA ILE A 446 26.77 -16.14 -9.96
C ILE A 446 27.77 -17.24 -9.58
N ASP A 447 28.86 -16.86 -8.91
CA ASP A 447 29.72 -17.81 -8.25
C ASP A 447 29.31 -17.98 -6.80
N VAL A 448 29.16 -19.23 -6.36
CA VAL A 448 28.77 -19.56 -4.99
C VAL A 448 29.84 -20.42 -4.34
N HIS A 449 30.19 -20.07 -3.12
CA HIS A 449 31.18 -20.80 -2.31
C HIS A 449 30.46 -21.55 -1.19
N ASN A 450 30.76 -22.85 -1.05
CA ASN A 450 30.28 -23.66 0.07
C ASN A 450 31.36 -23.74 1.15
N SER A 451 31.10 -23.10 2.29
CA SER A 451 32.06 -23.01 3.41
C SER A 451 32.36 -24.35 4.11
N LYS A 452 31.50 -25.38 3.92
CA LYS A 452 31.71 -26.70 4.50
C LYS A 452 32.58 -27.60 3.63
N THR A 453 32.45 -27.51 2.31
CA THR A 453 33.24 -28.31 1.37
C THR A 453 34.47 -27.58 0.82
N GLY A 454 34.50 -26.24 0.93
CA GLY A 454 35.52 -25.38 0.31
C GLY A 454 35.34 -25.22 -1.21
N GLU A 455 34.29 -25.76 -1.79
CA GLU A 455 34.05 -25.76 -3.23
C GLU A 455 33.40 -24.46 -3.69
N THR A 456 33.88 -23.91 -4.80
CA THR A 456 33.22 -22.79 -5.49
C THR A 456 32.66 -23.29 -6.82
N THR A 457 31.38 -23.04 -7.05
CA THR A 457 30.66 -23.44 -8.26
C THR A 457 29.98 -22.26 -8.91
N ARG A 458 29.91 -22.24 -10.25
CA ARG A 458 29.16 -21.26 -11.03
C ARG A 458 27.76 -21.77 -11.28
N LEU A 459 26.76 -20.91 -11.01
CA LEU A 459 25.35 -21.17 -11.27
C LEU A 459 24.83 -20.18 -12.32
N GLU A 460 24.13 -20.66 -13.32
CA GLU A 460 23.29 -19.78 -14.15
C GLU A 460 22.26 -19.07 -13.30
N SER A 461 22.03 -17.79 -13.56
CA SER A 461 21.14 -16.97 -12.78
C SER A 461 20.47 -15.94 -13.67
N GLY A 462 19.17 -16.06 -13.84
CA GLY A 462 18.33 -15.03 -14.48
C GLY A 462 17.80 -13.98 -13.50
N GLY A 463 18.09 -14.13 -12.19
CA GLY A 463 17.70 -13.18 -11.16
C GLY A 463 18.21 -13.59 -9.77
N LEU A 464 18.74 -12.64 -9.03
CA LEU A 464 19.24 -12.79 -7.66
C LEU A 464 18.50 -11.83 -6.73
N PHE A 465 17.80 -12.36 -5.75
CA PHE A 465 16.98 -11.60 -4.81
C PHE A 465 17.54 -11.70 -3.39
N ILE A 466 17.81 -10.55 -2.74
CA ILE A 466 18.61 -10.48 -1.52
C ILE A 466 17.73 -10.09 -0.31
N PHE A 467 17.72 -10.95 0.72
CA PHE A 467 16.94 -10.81 1.95
C PHE A 467 17.81 -11.06 3.19
N ILE A 468 18.84 -10.24 3.38
CA ILE A 468 19.82 -10.37 4.46
C ILE A 468 19.58 -9.43 5.65
N GLY A 469 18.40 -8.82 5.70
CA GLY A 469 18.01 -7.85 6.71
C GLY A 469 18.24 -6.41 6.25
N ALA A 470 17.99 -5.49 7.18
CA ALA A 470 18.01 -4.07 6.93
C ALA A 470 18.53 -3.34 8.17
N ASP A 471 19.05 -2.13 8.00
CA ASP A 471 19.56 -1.26 9.04
C ASP A 471 18.78 0.07 9.07
N ALA A 472 18.70 0.70 10.23
CA ALA A 472 18.04 2.01 10.34
C ALA A 472 18.88 3.08 9.66
N GLU A 473 18.23 3.96 8.90
CA GLU A 473 18.86 5.05 8.16
C GLU A 473 18.59 6.37 8.91
N THR A 474 19.38 6.61 9.95
CA THR A 474 19.15 7.67 10.95
C THR A 474 20.29 8.67 11.04
N SER A 475 21.32 8.56 10.19
CA SER A 475 22.49 9.45 10.19
C SER A 475 22.18 10.94 9.92
N TRP A 476 21.00 11.23 9.38
CA TRP A 476 20.52 12.59 9.09
C TRP A 476 19.74 13.21 10.27
N LEU A 477 19.41 12.43 11.31
CA LEU A 477 18.69 12.92 12.47
C LEU A 477 19.57 13.86 13.32
N PRO A 478 18.95 14.80 14.06
CA PRO A 478 19.67 15.62 15.03
C PRO A 478 20.40 14.75 16.05
N GLU A 479 21.59 15.17 16.50
CA GLU A 479 22.41 14.48 17.50
C GLU A 479 21.70 14.30 18.86
N ASP A 480 20.71 15.17 19.14
CA ASP A 480 19.87 15.10 20.34
C ASP A 480 18.91 13.90 20.32
N VAL A 481 18.56 13.37 19.14
CA VAL A 481 17.80 12.13 19.01
C VAL A 481 18.74 10.94 19.28
N LYS A 482 18.62 10.32 20.44
CA LYS A 482 19.50 9.23 20.85
C LYS A 482 19.19 7.93 20.15
N LEU A 483 20.25 7.25 19.74
CA LEU A 483 20.20 6.01 18.97
C LEU A 483 20.86 4.86 19.77
N ASP A 484 20.47 3.63 19.46
CA ASP A 484 21.20 2.45 19.92
C ASP A 484 22.52 2.28 19.11
N PRO A 485 23.44 1.37 19.51
CA PRO A 485 24.70 1.15 18.77
C PRO A 485 24.54 0.68 17.31
N ARG A 486 23.32 0.31 16.89
CA ARG A 486 22.99 -0.10 15.51
C ARG A 486 22.23 0.97 14.75
N GLY A 487 22.05 2.17 15.33
CA GLY A 487 21.39 3.29 14.70
C GLY A 487 19.85 3.33 14.84
N TYR A 488 19.24 2.46 15.66
CA TYR A 488 17.79 2.52 15.91
C TYR A 488 17.44 3.61 16.93
N VAL A 489 16.33 4.31 16.72
CA VAL A 489 15.88 5.40 17.59
C VAL A 489 15.40 4.85 18.94
N LEU A 490 15.96 5.37 20.03
CA LEU A 490 15.53 5.08 21.40
C LEU A 490 14.26 5.88 21.72
N THR A 491 13.31 5.25 22.44
CA THR A 491 12.03 5.87 22.82
C THR A 491 11.62 5.51 24.22
N GLY A 492 10.72 6.29 24.82
CA GLY A 492 10.17 6.01 26.14
C GLY A 492 11.24 5.93 27.22
N ALA A 493 11.24 4.85 27.99
CA ALA A 493 12.17 4.67 29.12
C ALA A 493 13.65 4.65 28.71
N GLU A 494 13.97 4.07 27.53
CA GLU A 494 15.33 4.05 26.99
C GLU A 494 15.81 5.47 26.61
N ALA A 495 14.92 6.30 26.09
CA ALA A 495 15.20 7.70 25.77
C ALA A 495 15.30 8.56 27.05
N GLY A 496 14.46 8.30 28.06
CA GLY A 496 14.46 8.99 29.33
C GLY A 496 15.67 8.67 30.22
N ALA A 497 16.29 7.51 30.05
CA ALA A 497 17.53 7.14 30.72
C ALA A 497 18.74 7.94 30.20
N ALA A 498 18.64 8.62 29.07
CA ALA A 498 19.66 9.54 28.58
C ALA A 498 19.67 10.80 29.48
N GLU A 499 20.87 11.22 29.96
CA GLU A 499 21.08 12.33 30.91
C GLU A 499 20.54 13.71 30.45
N CYS A 500 19.85 13.79 29.33
CA CYS A 500 19.46 15.05 28.66
C CYS A 500 17.94 15.22 28.44
N TRP A 501 17.06 14.45 29.10
CA TRP A 501 15.63 14.70 29.05
C TRP A 501 15.24 16.01 29.76
N PRO A 502 14.63 17.01 29.03
CA PRO A 502 14.52 18.37 29.58
C PRO A 502 13.22 18.67 30.33
N LEU A 503 12.27 17.71 30.40
CA LEU A 503 10.96 17.95 31.01
C LEU A 503 10.81 17.22 32.34
N ASP A 504 9.97 17.75 33.24
CA ASP A 504 9.69 17.16 34.55
C ASP A 504 8.85 15.86 34.51
N ARG A 505 8.30 15.51 33.33
CA ARG A 505 7.62 14.23 33.08
C ARG A 505 8.54 13.24 32.39
N ASP A 506 8.23 11.96 32.48
CA ASP A 506 8.88 10.94 31.68
C ASP A 506 8.50 11.08 30.20
N PRO A 507 9.35 10.66 29.25
CA PRO A 507 8.98 10.55 27.83
C PRO A 507 7.78 9.61 27.64
N TYR A 508 6.88 9.94 26.72
CA TYR A 508 5.85 8.98 26.32
C TYR A 508 6.47 7.75 25.67
N LEU A 509 5.75 6.63 25.64
CA LEU A 509 6.28 5.33 25.18
C LEU A 509 6.98 5.40 23.81
N LEU A 510 6.48 6.20 22.87
CA LEU A 510 7.05 6.38 21.53
C LEU A 510 7.79 7.70 21.35
N GLU A 511 7.92 8.51 22.39
CA GLU A 511 8.66 9.78 22.34
C GLU A 511 10.16 9.51 22.43
N THR A 512 10.91 10.21 21.59
CA THR A 512 12.38 10.14 21.58
C THR A 512 12.99 10.94 22.73
N SER A 513 14.29 11.09 22.77
CA SER A 513 15.01 11.98 23.70
C SER A 513 14.76 13.48 23.43
N VAL A 514 14.04 13.83 22.36
CA VAL A 514 13.65 15.21 22.03
C VAL A 514 12.13 15.33 22.19
N PRO A 515 11.63 16.21 23.08
CA PRO A 515 10.19 16.40 23.29
C PRO A 515 9.46 16.77 21.98
N GLY A 516 8.30 16.13 21.76
CA GLY A 516 7.48 16.36 20.55
C GLY A 516 7.96 15.61 19.30
N ILE A 517 9.12 14.93 19.36
CA ILE A 517 9.57 14.02 18.30
C ILE A 517 9.34 12.58 18.77
N LEU A 518 8.48 11.85 18.04
CA LEU A 518 8.14 10.45 18.29
C LEU A 518 8.76 9.55 17.24
N ALA A 519 8.89 8.26 17.51
CA ALA A 519 9.30 7.27 16.51
C ALA A 519 8.37 6.06 16.54
N ALA A 520 8.04 5.52 15.35
CA ALA A 520 7.15 4.39 15.19
C ALA A 520 7.63 3.45 14.06
N GLY A 521 7.37 2.15 14.22
CA GLY A 521 7.75 1.12 13.24
C GLY A 521 9.23 0.76 13.32
N ASP A 522 9.75 0.30 12.18
CA ASP A 522 11.05 -0.39 12.14
C ASP A 522 12.27 0.50 12.42
N VAL A 523 12.14 1.82 12.33
CA VAL A 523 13.19 2.77 12.72
C VAL A 523 13.45 2.77 14.23
N ARG A 524 12.43 2.43 15.02
CA ARG A 524 12.48 2.43 16.47
C ARG A 524 13.25 1.21 17.01
N PHE A 525 14.01 1.38 18.07
CA PHE A 525 14.56 0.28 18.84
C PHE A 525 13.42 -0.57 19.42
N SER A 526 13.20 -1.73 18.82
CA SER A 526 12.17 -2.68 19.22
C SER A 526 12.52 -4.08 18.75
N PRO A 527 12.24 -5.13 19.54
CA PRO A 527 12.48 -6.51 19.14
C PRO A 527 11.47 -7.02 18.09
N VAL A 528 10.35 -6.30 17.87
CA VAL A 528 9.26 -6.74 17.00
C VAL A 528 9.23 -5.90 15.74
N LYS A 529 9.68 -6.49 14.62
CA LYS A 529 9.64 -5.89 13.28
C LYS A 529 8.55 -6.59 12.46
N ARG A 530 7.31 -6.09 12.54
CA ARG A 530 6.12 -6.63 11.85
C ARG A 530 5.21 -5.52 11.37
N VAL A 531 4.52 -5.73 10.26
CA VAL A 531 3.56 -4.77 9.70
C VAL A 531 2.48 -4.39 10.72
N ALA A 532 1.89 -5.36 11.41
CA ALA A 532 0.87 -5.11 12.43
C ALA A 532 1.41 -4.28 13.63
N ALA A 533 2.65 -4.53 14.07
CA ALA A 533 3.29 -3.74 15.11
C ALA A 533 3.52 -2.29 14.65
N ALA A 534 4.03 -2.10 13.43
CA ALA A 534 4.24 -0.79 12.85
C ALA A 534 2.94 0.02 12.72
N VAL A 535 1.84 -0.61 12.27
CA VAL A 535 0.50 0.00 12.21
C VAL A 535 0.03 0.39 13.62
N GLY A 536 0.16 -0.50 14.61
CA GLY A 536 -0.20 -0.23 16.00
C GLY A 536 0.60 0.93 16.61
N GLU A 537 1.91 0.98 16.38
CA GLU A 537 2.77 2.07 16.85
C GLU A 537 2.42 3.40 16.16
N GLY A 538 2.16 3.40 14.85
CA GLY A 538 1.76 4.61 14.13
C GLY A 538 0.45 5.21 14.65
N SER A 539 -0.56 4.37 14.93
CA SER A 539 -1.82 4.82 15.53
C SER A 539 -1.62 5.32 16.96
N MET A 540 -0.84 4.61 17.77
CA MET A 540 -0.55 4.99 19.16
C MET A 540 0.23 6.31 19.24
N ALA A 541 1.12 6.58 18.29
CA ALA A 541 1.87 7.83 18.23
C ALA A 541 0.93 9.05 18.16
N ILE A 542 -0.19 8.97 17.46
CA ILE A 542 -1.18 10.06 17.39
C ILE A 542 -1.81 10.34 18.78
N ALA A 543 -2.10 9.32 19.57
CA ALA A 543 -2.58 9.53 20.93
C ALA A 543 -1.56 10.31 21.79
N PHE A 544 -0.28 10.04 21.62
CA PHE A 544 0.80 10.80 22.30
C PHE A 544 0.99 12.20 21.71
N VAL A 545 0.78 12.39 20.42
CA VAL A 545 0.72 13.72 19.79
C VAL A 545 -0.34 14.57 20.46
N HIS A 546 -1.56 14.08 20.63
CA HIS A 546 -2.63 14.79 21.32
C HIS A 546 -2.27 15.12 22.77
N GLN A 547 -1.63 14.19 23.49
CA GLN A 547 -1.18 14.46 24.86
C GLN A 547 -0.12 15.55 24.91
N TYR A 548 0.85 15.52 23.97
CA TYR A 548 1.90 16.52 23.87
C TYR A 548 1.32 17.92 23.59
N LEU A 549 0.43 18.04 22.60
CA LEU A 549 -0.19 19.31 22.22
C LEU A 549 -1.00 19.92 23.36
N ARG A 550 -1.83 19.13 24.04
CA ARG A 550 -2.60 19.60 25.22
C ARG A 550 -1.67 20.13 26.33
N ASN A 551 -0.55 19.44 26.59
CA ASN A 551 0.39 19.86 27.62
C ASN A 551 1.21 21.09 27.20
N ALA A 552 1.44 21.29 25.91
CA ALA A 552 2.09 22.48 25.37
C ALA A 552 1.16 23.71 25.49
N ASP A 553 -0.11 23.56 25.12
CA ASP A 553 -1.13 24.63 25.28
C ASP A 553 -1.32 25.05 26.74
N ALA A 554 -1.36 24.09 27.67
CA ALA A 554 -1.45 24.36 29.11
C ALA A 554 -0.25 25.13 29.65
N ARG A 555 0.97 24.87 29.15
CA ARG A 555 2.19 25.61 29.52
C ARG A 555 2.16 27.05 29.00
N SER A 556 1.72 27.23 27.75
CA SER A 556 1.60 28.55 27.13
C SER A 556 0.50 29.42 27.77
N ALA A 557 -0.56 28.81 28.30
CA ALA A 557 -1.66 29.51 28.99
C ALA A 557 -1.32 29.84 30.45
N GLY A 558 -0.32 29.18 31.06
CA GLY A 558 0.11 29.40 32.45
C GLY A 558 1.33 30.33 32.58
N ALA A 559 1.98 30.70 31.47
CA ALA A 559 3.07 31.66 31.40
C ALA A 559 2.54 33.05 31.01
#